data_cb76321e167ab0ac302d2deb6596cf53
#
_entry.id   cb76321e167ab0ac302d2deb6596cf53
#
_cell.length_a   1.000
_cell.length_b   1.000
_cell.length_c   1.000
_cell.angle_alpha   90.00
_cell.angle_beta   90.00
_cell.angle_gamma   90.00
#
_symmetry.space_group_name_H-M   'P 1'
#
loop_
_entity.id
_entity.type
_entity.pdbx_description
1 polymer ?
#
loop_
_entity_poly.entity_id
_entity_poly.type
_entity_poly.pdbx_seq_one_letter_code
_entity_poly.pdbx_strand_id
1 'polypeptide(L)'
;KDGMTAEVFYFKEDFIQKYIFPGGFLPSKRKLYDLSSSNGLEIKKYESYGSHYSNTLKIWRDEFLKKWEEISKHGFDNKFKRMWHFYLSYCEAGFKSKNIDLIQFSMQNKI
;
A
#
# COMPACT_ATOMS: atom_id res chain seq x y z
N LYS A 1 22.61 -14.85 5.90
CA LYS A 1 23.01 -14.21 7.08
C LYS A 1 22.72 -12.73 7.13
N ASP A 2 23.19 -11.99 6.17
CA ASP A 2 22.86 -10.58 6.08
C ASP A 2 21.49 -10.45 5.44
N GLY A 3 20.48 -10.56 6.26
CA GLY A 3 19.11 -10.45 5.82
C GLY A 3 18.54 -9.08 6.06
N MET A 4 17.54 -8.72 5.30
CA MET A 4 16.74 -7.53 5.53
C MET A 4 15.26 -7.90 5.43
N THR A 5 14.45 -7.16 6.15
CA THR A 5 13.00 -7.31 6.09
C THR A 5 12.42 -6.00 5.59
N ALA A 6 11.48 -6.08 4.68
CA ALA A 6 10.83 -4.91 4.11
C ALA A 6 9.35 -5.14 3.93
N GLU A 7 8.61 -4.06 3.87
CA GLU A 7 7.20 -4.07 3.54
C GLU A 7 7.03 -3.41 2.18
N VAL A 8 6.25 -4.03 1.32
CA VAL A 8 6.02 -3.52 -0.02
C VAL A 8 4.54 -3.57 -0.33
N PHE A 9 4.04 -2.45 -0.86
CA PHE A 9 2.71 -2.38 -1.43
C PHE A 9 2.83 -2.54 -2.93
N TYR A 10 1.95 -3.32 -3.54
CA TYR A 10 1.89 -3.35 -4.99
C TYR A 10 0.44 -3.33 -5.47
N PHE A 11 0.23 -2.58 -6.55
CA PHE A 11 -1.06 -2.37 -7.17
C PHE A 11 -0.97 -2.70 -8.65
N LYS A 12 -2.11 -2.95 -9.25
CA LYS A 12 -2.23 -2.76 -10.70
C LYS A 12 -2.28 -1.27 -10.96
N GLU A 13 -1.87 -0.84 -12.15
CA GLU A 13 -1.98 0.55 -12.54
C GLU A 13 -3.44 1.00 -12.46
N ASP A 14 -3.69 2.10 -11.77
CA ASP A 14 -5.03 2.49 -11.43
C ASP A 14 -5.11 3.96 -11.03
N PHE A 15 -6.22 4.32 -10.42
CA PHE A 15 -6.46 5.67 -9.92
C PHE A 15 -5.37 6.15 -8.96
N ILE A 16 -4.86 5.28 -8.11
CA ILE A 16 -3.87 5.65 -7.11
C ILE A 16 -2.59 6.15 -7.77
N GLN A 17 -2.10 5.43 -8.77
CA GLN A 17 -0.89 5.82 -9.49
C GLN A 17 -1.11 7.07 -10.30
N LYS A 18 -2.30 7.24 -10.86
CA LYS A 18 -2.58 8.36 -11.74
C LYS A 18 -2.82 9.68 -10.99
N TYR A 19 -3.54 9.64 -9.88
CA TYR A 19 -4.03 10.84 -9.21
C TYR A 19 -3.47 11.09 -7.83
N ILE A 20 -3.14 10.06 -7.09
CA ILE A 20 -2.65 10.19 -5.71
C ILE A 20 -1.12 10.22 -5.67
N PHE A 21 -0.48 9.30 -6.36
CA PHE A 21 0.97 9.21 -6.45
C PHE A 21 1.40 9.19 -7.91
N PRO A 22 1.23 10.32 -8.63
CA PRO A 22 1.62 10.36 -10.05
C PRO A 22 3.11 10.11 -10.21
N GLY A 23 3.44 9.24 -11.14
CA GLY A 23 4.83 8.84 -11.36
C GLY A 23 5.37 7.83 -10.36
N GLY A 24 4.56 7.44 -9.39
CA GLY A 24 4.93 6.39 -8.45
C GLY A 24 5.01 5.03 -9.14
N PHE A 25 5.93 4.21 -8.66
CA PHE A 25 6.11 2.86 -9.18
C PHE A 25 5.90 1.85 -8.06
N LEU A 26 4.93 0.96 -8.24
CA LEU A 26 4.67 -0.11 -7.31
C LEU A 26 4.93 -1.43 -8.01
N PRO A 27 5.92 -2.21 -7.54
CA PRO A 27 6.28 -3.45 -8.21
C PRO A 27 5.22 -4.52 -7.99
N SER A 28 5.09 -5.41 -8.96
CA SER A 28 4.34 -6.65 -8.79
C SER A 28 5.17 -7.65 -8.00
N LYS A 29 4.52 -8.69 -7.49
CA LYS A 29 5.21 -9.79 -6.82
C LYS A 29 6.29 -10.40 -7.71
N ARG A 30 5.95 -10.66 -8.96
CA ARG A 30 6.89 -11.20 -9.93
C ARG A 30 8.11 -10.29 -10.13
N LYS A 31 7.86 -9.00 -10.27
CA LYS A 31 8.93 -8.01 -10.44
C LYS A 31 9.86 -8.00 -9.23
N LEU A 32 9.28 -8.09 -8.03
CA LEU A 32 10.07 -8.13 -6.81
C LEU A 32 11.01 -9.33 -6.79
N TYR A 33 10.50 -10.53 -7.11
CA TYR A 33 11.32 -11.73 -7.17
C TYR A 33 12.41 -11.63 -8.26
N ASP A 34 12.05 -11.11 -9.43
CA ASP A 34 13.00 -10.96 -10.53
C ASP A 34 14.13 -9.99 -10.17
N LEU A 35 13.79 -8.86 -9.57
CA LEU A 35 14.80 -7.86 -9.17
C LEU A 35 15.69 -8.39 -8.07
N SER A 36 15.13 -9.09 -7.11
CA SER A 36 15.92 -9.69 -6.02
C SER A 36 16.90 -10.70 -6.58
N SER A 37 16.42 -11.57 -7.43
CA SER A 37 17.26 -12.62 -8.03
C SER A 37 18.39 -12.04 -8.87
N SER A 38 18.09 -11.02 -9.69
CA SER A 38 19.12 -10.42 -10.55
C SER A 38 20.17 -9.64 -9.78
N ASN A 39 19.89 -9.29 -8.52
CA ASN A 39 20.84 -8.58 -7.66
C ASN A 39 21.49 -9.51 -6.63
N GLY A 40 21.42 -10.81 -6.81
CA GLY A 40 22.06 -11.77 -5.94
C GLY A 40 21.37 -11.95 -4.59
N LEU A 41 20.08 -11.61 -4.51
CA LEU A 41 19.30 -11.74 -3.29
C LEU A 41 18.24 -12.83 -3.45
N GLU A 42 17.93 -13.47 -2.35
CA GLU A 42 16.91 -14.51 -2.32
C GLU A 42 15.86 -14.17 -1.28
N ILE A 43 14.59 -14.24 -1.68
CA ILE A 43 13.48 -14.03 -0.75
C ILE A 43 13.25 -15.32 0.02
N LYS A 44 13.46 -15.26 1.33
CA LYS A 44 13.35 -16.42 2.22
C LYS A 44 11.99 -16.53 2.89
N LYS A 45 11.41 -15.39 3.23
CA LYS A 45 10.15 -15.36 3.94
C LYS A 45 9.24 -14.34 3.27
N TYR A 46 7.99 -14.71 3.08
CA TYR A 46 7.03 -13.89 2.37
C TYR A 46 5.66 -14.06 3.04
N GLU A 47 5.12 -12.98 3.55
CA GLU A 47 3.81 -13.01 4.20
C GLU A 47 2.93 -11.90 3.66
N SER A 48 1.66 -12.21 3.45
CA SER A 48 0.67 -11.29 2.91
C SER A 48 -0.28 -10.84 4.02
N TYR A 49 -0.50 -9.54 4.12
CA TYR A 49 -1.35 -8.95 5.16
C TYR A 49 -2.45 -8.06 4.59
N GLY A 50 -2.73 -8.16 3.29
CA GLY A 50 -3.67 -7.28 2.62
C GLY A 50 -5.06 -7.27 3.25
N SER A 51 -5.59 -8.43 3.63
CA SER A 51 -6.92 -8.51 4.22
C SER A 51 -6.99 -7.83 5.59
N HIS A 52 -5.93 -7.92 6.39
CA HIS A 52 -5.85 -7.19 7.65
C HIS A 52 -5.77 -5.69 7.42
N TYR A 53 -5.03 -5.29 6.40
CA TYR A 53 -4.85 -3.88 6.08
C TYR A 53 -6.13 -3.23 5.59
N SER A 54 -7.01 -3.99 4.93
CA SER A 54 -8.30 -3.44 4.53
C SER A 54 -9.13 -3.00 5.73
N ASN A 55 -9.08 -3.74 6.84
CA ASN A 55 -9.73 -3.33 8.08
C ASN A 55 -9.11 -2.08 8.67
N THR A 56 -7.79 -1.97 8.61
CA THR A 56 -7.08 -0.78 9.09
C THR A 56 -7.51 0.46 8.30
N LEU A 57 -7.64 0.34 6.99
CA LEU A 57 -8.08 1.45 6.14
C LEU A 57 -9.51 1.87 6.44
N LYS A 58 -10.38 0.91 6.72
CA LYS A 58 -11.75 1.20 7.14
C LYS A 58 -11.77 2.03 8.42
N ILE A 59 -10.97 1.63 9.41
CA ILE A 59 -10.86 2.34 10.68
C ILE A 59 -10.35 3.76 10.44
N TRP A 60 -9.33 3.93 9.61
CA TRP A 60 -8.78 5.24 9.26
C TRP A 60 -9.83 6.13 8.59
N ARG A 61 -10.62 5.57 7.67
CA ARG A 61 -11.68 6.32 7.02
C ARG A 61 -12.73 6.78 8.03
N ASP A 62 -13.16 5.89 8.91
CA ASP A 62 -14.16 6.22 9.92
C ASP A 62 -13.64 7.32 10.85
N GLU A 63 -12.37 7.24 11.28
CA GLU A 63 -11.75 8.26 12.11
C GLU A 63 -11.60 9.59 11.37
N PHE A 64 -11.25 9.54 10.09
CA PHE A 64 -11.12 10.74 9.27
C PHE A 64 -12.46 11.48 9.18
N LEU A 65 -13.55 10.75 8.90
CA LEU A 65 -14.87 11.34 8.80
C LEU A 65 -15.35 11.90 10.13
N LYS A 66 -15.07 11.20 11.20
CA LYS A 66 -15.44 11.59 12.55
C LYS A 66 -14.74 12.89 12.98
N LYS A 67 -13.50 13.07 12.56
CA LYS A 67 -12.69 14.22 12.92
C LYS A 67 -12.68 15.32 11.83
N TRP A 68 -13.50 15.18 10.82
CA TRP A 68 -13.48 16.11 9.70
C TRP A 68 -13.72 17.56 10.12
N GLU A 69 -14.62 17.80 11.04
CA GLU A 69 -14.93 19.16 11.48
C GLU A 69 -13.67 19.86 12.03
N GLU A 70 -12.87 19.14 12.79
CA GLU A 70 -11.62 19.67 13.31
C GLU A 70 -10.56 19.82 12.20
N ILE A 71 -10.44 18.83 11.33
CA ILE A 71 -9.49 18.84 10.21
C ILE A 71 -9.76 20.05 9.31
N SER A 72 -11.03 20.33 9.02
CA SER A 72 -11.40 21.43 8.14
C SER A 72 -10.94 22.79 8.65
N LYS A 73 -10.76 22.93 9.95
CA LYS A 73 -10.27 24.17 10.56
C LYS A 73 -8.82 24.48 10.20
N HIS A 74 -8.09 23.49 9.70
CA HIS A 74 -6.68 23.65 9.31
C HIS A 74 -6.52 24.00 7.82
N GLY A 75 -7.61 24.43 7.16
CA GLY A 75 -7.55 24.90 5.78
C GLY A 75 -7.85 23.85 4.72
N PHE A 76 -8.27 22.67 5.10
CA PHE A 76 -8.66 21.64 4.16
C PHE A 76 -10.12 21.80 3.75
N ASP A 77 -10.40 21.67 2.46
CA ASP A 77 -11.74 21.91 1.91
C ASP A 77 -12.49 20.60 1.61
N ASN A 78 -13.73 20.75 1.12
CA ASN A 78 -14.56 19.60 0.79
C ASN A 78 -14.01 18.78 -0.38
N LYS A 79 -13.26 19.41 -1.27
CA LYS A 79 -12.60 18.71 -2.36
C LYS A 79 -11.56 17.73 -1.81
N PHE A 80 -10.77 18.18 -0.84
CA PHE A 80 -9.81 17.34 -0.15
C PHE A 80 -10.51 16.21 0.57
N LYS A 81 -11.63 16.49 1.25
CA LYS A 81 -12.41 15.47 1.96
C LYS A 81 -12.85 14.36 1.02
N ARG A 82 -13.42 14.73 -0.13
CA ARG A 82 -13.91 13.76 -1.11
C ARG A 82 -12.77 12.93 -1.69
N MET A 83 -11.66 13.56 -2.01
CA MET A 83 -10.48 12.89 -2.56
C MET A 83 -9.93 11.87 -1.57
N TRP A 84 -9.77 12.28 -0.32
CA TRP A 84 -9.19 11.41 0.71
C TRP A 84 -10.12 10.28 1.10
N HIS A 85 -11.40 10.57 1.20
CA HIS A 85 -12.43 9.55 1.44
C HIS A 85 -12.41 8.49 0.33
N PHE A 86 -12.36 8.95 -0.90
CA PHE A 86 -12.29 8.07 -2.07
C PHE A 86 -11.03 7.22 -2.04
N TYR A 87 -9.90 7.83 -1.74
CA TYR A 87 -8.61 7.14 -1.66
C TYR A 87 -8.66 6.00 -0.64
N LEU A 88 -9.11 6.30 0.57
CA LEU A 88 -9.17 5.29 1.63
C LEU A 88 -10.15 4.17 1.29
N SER A 89 -11.29 4.50 0.71
CA SER A 89 -12.29 3.51 0.30
C SER A 89 -11.80 2.64 -0.85
N TYR A 90 -11.12 3.26 -1.80
CA TYR A 90 -10.56 2.56 -2.94
C TYR A 90 -9.49 1.57 -2.51
N CYS A 91 -8.59 1.99 -1.62
CA CYS A 91 -7.55 1.12 -1.11
C CYS A 91 -8.13 -0.02 -0.28
N GLU A 92 -9.13 0.27 0.55
CA GLU A 92 -9.83 -0.77 1.31
C GLU A 92 -10.40 -1.85 0.38
N ALA A 93 -11.10 -1.42 -0.66
CA ALA A 93 -11.69 -2.33 -1.63
C ALA A 93 -10.60 -3.11 -2.40
N GLY A 94 -9.51 -2.44 -2.74
CA GLY A 94 -8.38 -3.07 -3.42
C GLY A 94 -7.75 -4.18 -2.61
N PHE A 95 -7.51 -3.96 -1.33
CA PHE A 95 -6.97 -5.01 -0.46
C PHE A 95 -7.97 -6.14 -0.24
N LYS A 96 -9.24 -5.78 -0.06
CA LYS A 96 -10.28 -6.76 0.16
C LYS A 96 -10.49 -7.67 -1.05
N SER A 97 -10.41 -7.12 -2.25
CA SER A 97 -10.55 -7.87 -3.50
C SER A 97 -9.26 -8.53 -3.97
N LYS A 98 -8.16 -8.29 -3.25
CA LYS A 98 -6.81 -8.81 -3.58
C LYS A 98 -6.21 -8.24 -4.85
N ASN A 99 -6.70 -7.08 -5.31
CA ASN A 99 -6.06 -6.36 -6.40
C ASN A 99 -4.80 -5.63 -5.97
N ILE A 100 -4.69 -5.32 -4.69
CA ILE A 100 -3.47 -4.81 -4.06
C ILE A 100 -3.20 -5.63 -2.81
N ASP A 101 -1.95 -5.65 -2.39
CA ASP A 101 -1.55 -6.42 -1.24
C ASP A 101 -0.44 -5.69 -0.47
N LEU A 102 -0.38 -5.96 0.81
CA LEU A 102 0.72 -5.56 1.67
C LEU A 102 1.49 -6.81 2.03
N ILE A 103 2.75 -6.85 1.70
CA ILE A 103 3.59 -7.99 1.99
C ILE A 103 4.76 -7.60 2.88
N GLN A 104 5.15 -8.55 3.71
CA GLN A 104 6.41 -8.50 4.44
C GLN A 104 7.27 -9.65 3.93
N PHE A 105 8.51 -9.36 3.66
CA PHE A 105 9.42 -10.38 3.18
C PHE A 105 10.81 -10.15 3.76
N SER A 106 11.58 -11.22 3.83
CA SER A 106 12.99 -11.13 4.21
C SER A 106 13.83 -11.64 3.05
N MET A 107 14.95 -10.98 2.82
CA MET A 107 15.90 -11.35 1.79
C MET A 107 17.25 -11.65 2.41
N GLN A 108 18.00 -12.52 1.79
CA GLN A 108 19.38 -12.73 2.16
C GLN A 108 20.23 -12.94 0.91
N ASN A 109 21.51 -12.71 1.04
CA ASN A 109 22.44 -12.88 -0.09
C ASN A 109 22.47 -14.34 -0.51
N LYS A 110 22.45 -14.54 -1.82
CA LYS A 110 22.77 -15.84 -2.39
C LYS A 110 24.28 -16.03 -2.35
N ILE A 111 24.71 -17.17 -2.00
CA ILE A 111 26.14 -17.45 -2.01
C ILE A 111 26.42 -18.72 -2.77
#